data_12498ac4f63d63cdc4d997d3713205cf
#
_entry.id   12498ac4f63d63cdc4d997d3713205cf
#
_cell.length_a   1.000
_cell.length_b   1.000
_cell.length_c   1.000
_cell.angle_alpha   90.00
_cell.angle_beta   90.00
_cell.angle_gamma   90.00
#
_symmetry.space_group_name_H-M   'P 1'
#
loop_
_entity.id
_entity.type
_entity.pdbx_description
1 polymer ?
#
loop_
_entity_poly.entity_id
_entity_poly.type
_entity_poly.pdbx_seq_one_letter_code
_entity_poly.pdbx_strand_id
1 'polypeptide(L)'
;MKEMKMFRMPREHREWLIERQKFYVDQSISRVIRQFDDIENESRRFMKEEGWLLAIIKVPLVDDRNDYIMDLEMEAVNEGRERNMLLEEMRTQAILNIVVGMYHEWDKSLRRFVSSECILNFGEGVCEKEVWGADFRAVESLLESMIPGIRDKDYFRRIDACRLVSNVYKHGEGKAFEDLRVRFPEYLGDPYRGVGYGCPSPELFDHSNLCVSEEQFVVLAGAITDFWNEFPEFVFYRSPDDLPTWFVKAASCDRRGGGDSGAIDVSSLLGWGGWERLFRWGPA
;
A
#
# COMPACT_ATOMS: atom_id res chain seq x y z
N MET A 1 8.67 -31.88 -23.45
CA MET A 1 9.20 -30.50 -23.61
C MET A 1 10.05 -30.19 -22.40
N LYS A 2 11.22 -29.58 -22.56
CA LYS A 2 12.12 -29.28 -21.45
C LYS A 2 11.66 -27.97 -20.81
N GLU A 3 11.33 -28.01 -19.52
CA GLU A 3 11.00 -26.79 -18.75
C GLU A 3 12.21 -25.88 -18.68
N MET A 4 11.99 -24.57 -18.77
CA MET A 4 13.04 -23.57 -18.84
C MET A 4 12.89 -22.64 -17.64
N LYS A 5 13.96 -22.58 -16.85
CA LYS A 5 14.06 -21.65 -15.72
C LYS A 5 14.23 -20.24 -16.24
N MET A 6 13.35 -19.32 -15.87
CA MET A 6 13.42 -17.92 -16.27
C MET A 6 13.74 -16.98 -15.11
N PHE A 7 13.08 -17.12 -13.97
CA PHE A 7 13.31 -16.26 -12.82
C PHE A 7 13.74 -17.08 -11.60
N ARG A 8 14.58 -16.47 -10.80
CA ARG A 8 15.00 -17.03 -9.52
C ARG A 8 14.85 -15.98 -8.41
N MET A 9 14.03 -16.30 -7.42
CA MET A 9 13.94 -15.58 -6.16
C MET A 9 14.81 -16.30 -5.09
N PRO A 10 16.05 -15.86 -4.84
CA PRO A 10 16.87 -16.47 -3.79
C PRO A 10 16.14 -16.42 -2.45
N ARG A 11 16.30 -17.48 -1.67
CA ARG A 11 15.64 -17.58 -0.35
C ARG A 11 16.00 -16.41 0.55
N GLU A 12 17.27 -16.03 0.57
CA GLU A 12 17.80 -14.94 1.39
C GLU A 12 17.19 -13.58 0.98
N HIS A 13 16.99 -13.36 -0.33
CA HIS A 13 16.34 -12.14 -0.82
C HIS A 13 14.87 -12.09 -0.43
N ARG A 14 14.15 -13.21 -0.54
CA ARG A 14 12.76 -13.32 -0.09
C ARG A 14 12.62 -13.07 1.41
N GLU A 15 13.46 -13.71 2.23
CA GLU A 15 13.49 -13.52 3.68
C GLU A 15 13.77 -12.06 4.04
N TRP A 16 14.69 -11.39 3.34
CA TRP A 16 14.99 -9.98 3.52
C TRP A 16 13.75 -9.09 3.19
N LEU A 17 13.02 -9.37 2.10
CA LEU A 17 11.79 -8.63 1.77
C LEU A 17 10.72 -8.78 2.87
N ILE A 18 10.56 -9.98 3.41
CA ILE A 18 9.63 -10.27 4.51
C ILE A 18 10.03 -9.52 5.80
N GLU A 19 11.31 -9.60 6.19
CA GLU A 19 11.80 -8.91 7.39
C GLU A 19 11.70 -7.39 7.27
N ARG A 20 12.00 -6.84 6.10
CA ARG A 20 11.82 -5.42 5.81
C ARG A 20 10.35 -5.00 5.92
N GLN A 21 9.43 -5.83 5.42
CA GLN A 21 7.99 -5.58 5.53
C GLN A 21 7.52 -5.59 6.99
N LYS A 22 7.92 -6.59 7.76
CA LYS A 22 7.61 -6.67 9.20
C LYS A 22 8.14 -5.47 9.96
N PHE A 23 9.41 -5.11 9.72
CA PHE A 23 10.03 -3.93 10.33
C PHE A 23 9.25 -2.65 10.01
N TYR A 24 8.83 -2.46 8.75
CA TYR A 24 8.03 -1.31 8.36
C TYR A 24 6.72 -1.24 9.15
N VAL A 25 6.01 -2.37 9.28
CA VAL A 25 4.75 -2.47 10.02
C VAL A 25 4.95 -2.14 11.49
N ASP A 26 5.90 -2.79 12.15
CA ASP A 26 6.19 -2.61 13.57
C ASP A 26 6.57 -1.16 13.90
N GLN A 27 7.42 -0.54 13.06
CA GLN A 27 7.81 0.86 13.25
C GLN A 27 6.67 1.83 12.96
N SER A 28 5.81 1.54 11.97
CA SER A 28 4.63 2.35 11.67
C SER A 28 3.64 2.35 12.84
N ILE A 29 3.37 1.19 13.41
CA ILE A 29 2.50 1.07 14.58
C ILE A 29 3.13 1.80 15.78
N SER A 30 4.34 1.44 16.17
CA SER A 30 4.95 1.89 17.42
C SER A 30 5.32 3.37 17.42
N ARG A 31 5.74 3.93 16.27
CA ARG A 31 6.24 5.30 16.18
C ARG A 31 5.26 6.31 15.63
N VAL A 32 4.23 5.85 14.90
CA VAL A 32 3.26 6.75 14.26
C VAL A 32 1.87 6.53 14.83
N ILE A 33 1.30 5.31 14.69
CA ILE A 33 -0.11 5.07 15.06
C ILE A 33 -0.32 5.25 16.57
N ARG A 34 0.60 4.74 17.39
CA ARG A 34 0.53 4.87 18.86
C ARG A 34 0.59 6.30 19.40
N GLN A 35 0.98 7.28 18.58
CA GLN A 35 0.93 8.69 18.99
C GLN A 35 -0.52 9.20 19.14
N PHE A 36 -1.48 8.47 18.57
CA PHE A 36 -2.90 8.80 18.61
C PHE A 36 -3.71 8.00 19.64
N ASP A 37 -3.08 7.17 20.48
CA ASP A 37 -3.79 6.33 21.44
C ASP A 37 -4.48 7.14 22.57
N ASP A 38 -4.07 8.35 22.85
CA ASP A 38 -4.55 9.19 23.97
C ASP A 38 -5.43 10.37 23.55
N ILE A 39 -5.96 10.36 22.30
CA ILE A 39 -6.73 11.47 21.73
C ILE A 39 -7.88 11.91 22.65
N GLU A 40 -8.65 10.96 23.19
CA GLU A 40 -9.78 11.27 24.07
C GLU A 40 -9.35 12.00 25.34
N ASN A 41 -8.26 11.56 25.99
CA ASN A 41 -7.78 12.19 27.22
C ASN A 41 -7.10 13.52 26.91
N GLU A 42 -6.42 13.65 25.78
CA GLU A 42 -5.86 14.90 25.33
C GLU A 42 -6.96 15.94 25.11
N SER A 43 -8.04 15.58 24.43
CA SER A 43 -9.18 16.45 24.19
C SER A 43 -9.91 16.81 25.48
N ARG A 44 -10.06 15.88 26.43
CA ARG A 44 -10.64 16.13 27.75
C ARG A 44 -9.75 17.07 28.59
N ARG A 45 -8.43 16.95 28.53
CA ARG A 45 -7.51 17.87 29.20
C ARG A 45 -7.64 19.26 28.64
N PHE A 46 -7.64 19.38 27.31
CA PHE A 46 -7.83 20.63 26.61
C PHE A 46 -9.14 21.34 27.03
N MET A 47 -10.28 20.64 27.01
CA MET A 47 -11.57 21.17 27.45
C MET A 47 -11.52 21.73 28.88
N LYS A 48 -10.83 21.04 29.80
CA LYS A 48 -10.69 21.51 31.19
C LYS A 48 -9.81 22.74 31.31
N GLU A 49 -8.69 22.78 30.62
CA GLU A 49 -7.73 23.86 30.63
C GLU A 49 -8.31 25.12 29.99
N GLU A 50 -8.94 25.01 28.82
CA GLU A 50 -9.59 26.12 28.13
C GLU A 50 -10.82 26.62 28.90
N GLY A 51 -11.71 25.73 29.36
CA GLY A 51 -12.87 26.10 30.16
C GLY A 51 -12.46 26.88 31.43
N TRP A 52 -11.38 26.48 32.09
CA TRP A 52 -10.85 27.20 33.25
C TRP A 52 -10.27 28.56 32.89
N LEU A 53 -9.49 28.66 31.79
CA LEU A 53 -8.93 29.90 31.27
C LEU A 53 -10.04 30.90 30.86
N LEU A 54 -11.03 30.43 30.14
CA LEU A 54 -12.18 31.24 29.71
C LEU A 54 -12.97 31.77 30.91
N ALA A 55 -13.19 30.94 31.93
CA ALA A 55 -13.87 31.33 33.16
C ALA A 55 -13.10 32.41 33.95
N ILE A 56 -11.76 32.43 33.92
CA ILE A 56 -10.95 33.44 34.61
C ILE A 56 -10.89 34.74 33.81
N ILE A 57 -10.72 34.69 32.50
CA ILE A 57 -10.39 35.86 31.68
C ILE A 57 -11.64 36.60 31.22
N LYS A 58 -12.72 35.89 30.89
CA LYS A 58 -13.90 36.47 30.24
C LYS A 58 -15.08 36.76 31.15
N VAL A 59 -15.12 36.26 32.41
CA VAL A 59 -16.29 36.46 33.29
C VAL A 59 -16.42 37.93 33.75
N PRO A 60 -17.47 38.66 33.34
CA PRO A 60 -17.74 40.01 33.81
C PRO A 60 -18.17 40.02 35.27
N LEU A 61 -17.94 41.16 35.96
CA LEU A 61 -18.44 41.42 37.32
C LEU A 61 -19.92 41.90 37.31
N VAL A 62 -20.85 41.12 36.65
CA VAL A 62 -22.25 41.54 36.45
C VAL A 62 -23.21 40.44 36.91
N ASP A 63 -24.50 40.79 37.12
CA ASP A 63 -25.56 39.96 37.74
C ASP A 63 -25.94 38.71 36.95
N ASP A 64 -25.72 38.60 35.62
CA ASP A 64 -25.98 37.43 34.78
C ASP A 64 -24.82 36.43 34.67
N ARG A 65 -24.07 36.27 35.73
CA ARG A 65 -22.81 35.48 35.81
C ARG A 65 -23.04 34.02 35.44
N ASN A 66 -24.18 33.40 35.78
CA ASN A 66 -24.41 31.97 35.58
C ASN A 66 -24.65 31.63 34.12
N ASP A 67 -25.41 32.42 33.38
CA ASP A 67 -25.66 32.18 31.95
C ASP A 67 -24.39 32.36 31.14
N TYR A 68 -23.56 33.33 31.51
CA TYR A 68 -22.27 33.58 30.87
C TYR A 68 -21.25 32.47 31.11
N ILE A 69 -21.21 31.87 32.31
CA ILE A 69 -20.36 30.71 32.62
C ILE A 69 -20.81 29.52 31.80
N MET A 70 -22.09 29.28 31.68
CA MET A 70 -22.64 28.17 30.89
C MET A 70 -22.30 28.28 29.40
N ASP A 71 -22.33 29.49 28.83
CA ASP A 71 -21.91 29.75 27.45
C ASP A 71 -20.41 29.46 27.25
N LEU A 72 -19.55 29.85 28.19
CA LEU A 72 -18.11 29.57 28.13
C LEU A 72 -17.78 28.07 28.28
N GLU A 73 -18.51 27.36 29.14
CA GLU A 73 -18.37 25.90 29.26
C GLU A 73 -18.79 25.20 27.97
N MET A 74 -19.85 25.68 27.32
CA MET A 74 -20.31 25.15 26.03
C MET A 74 -19.29 25.42 24.91
N GLU A 75 -18.68 26.63 24.90
CA GLU A 75 -17.61 26.99 23.96
C GLU A 75 -16.41 26.04 24.13
N ALA A 76 -15.91 25.82 25.35
CA ALA A 76 -14.83 24.91 25.64
C ALA A 76 -15.13 23.45 25.25
N VAL A 77 -16.36 22.99 25.45
CA VAL A 77 -16.81 21.66 25.03
C VAL A 77 -16.80 21.53 23.50
N ASN A 78 -17.26 22.56 22.78
CA ASN A 78 -17.27 22.57 21.33
C ASN A 78 -15.85 22.58 20.75
N GLU A 79 -14.95 23.41 21.28
CA GLU A 79 -13.54 23.44 20.89
C GLU A 79 -12.85 22.09 21.16
N GLY A 80 -13.13 21.46 22.30
CA GLY A 80 -12.59 20.14 22.59
C GLY A 80 -13.10 19.04 21.67
N ARG A 81 -14.36 19.13 21.24
CA ARG A 81 -14.91 18.21 20.22
C ARG A 81 -14.25 18.42 18.85
N GLU A 82 -14.09 19.68 18.44
CA GLU A 82 -13.43 20.01 17.18
C GLU A 82 -11.98 19.49 17.18
N ARG A 83 -11.26 19.70 18.28
CA ARG A 83 -9.91 19.17 18.44
C ARG A 83 -9.88 17.64 18.35
N ASN A 84 -10.81 16.96 18.99
CA ASN A 84 -10.92 15.49 18.89
C ASN A 84 -11.14 15.03 17.45
N MET A 85 -12.03 15.69 16.71
CA MET A 85 -12.28 15.40 15.30
C MET A 85 -11.03 15.58 14.44
N LEU A 86 -10.29 16.69 14.62
CA LEU A 86 -9.06 16.96 13.89
C LEU A 86 -7.95 15.91 14.18
N LEU A 87 -7.84 15.46 15.41
CA LEU A 87 -6.88 14.42 15.80
C LEU A 87 -7.25 13.04 15.21
N GLU A 88 -8.53 12.67 15.20
CA GLU A 88 -9.00 11.45 14.54
C GLU A 88 -8.82 11.49 13.02
N GLU A 89 -9.06 12.65 12.40
CA GLU A 89 -8.76 12.86 10.99
C GLU A 89 -7.25 12.69 10.73
N MET A 90 -6.40 13.31 11.56
CA MET A 90 -4.94 13.14 11.46
C MET A 90 -4.51 11.69 11.60
N ARG A 91 -5.10 10.94 12.54
CA ARG A 91 -4.87 9.51 12.69
C ARG A 91 -5.22 8.73 11.43
N THR A 92 -6.41 8.98 10.89
CA THR A 92 -6.88 8.34 9.65
C THR A 92 -5.94 8.63 8.48
N GLN A 93 -5.54 9.89 8.30
CA GLN A 93 -4.58 10.29 7.27
C GLN A 93 -3.20 9.65 7.47
N ALA A 94 -2.73 9.53 8.72
CA ALA A 94 -1.46 8.86 9.02
C ALA A 94 -1.50 7.38 8.62
N ILE A 95 -2.57 6.65 8.95
CA ILE A 95 -2.73 5.24 8.57
C ILE A 95 -2.81 5.10 7.04
N LEU A 96 -3.59 5.94 6.36
CA LEU A 96 -3.69 5.92 4.90
C LEU A 96 -2.33 6.16 4.23
N ASN A 97 -1.54 7.14 4.71
CA ASN A 97 -0.19 7.39 4.21
C ASN A 97 0.72 6.16 4.38
N ILE A 98 0.63 5.47 5.53
CA ILE A 98 1.40 4.26 5.80
C ILE A 98 1.00 3.14 4.82
N VAL A 99 -0.30 2.92 4.60
CA VAL A 99 -0.82 1.91 3.64
C VAL A 99 -0.35 2.21 2.21
N VAL A 100 -0.45 3.47 1.78
CA VAL A 100 0.01 3.91 0.45
C VAL A 100 1.52 3.68 0.29
N GLY A 101 2.31 4.08 1.29
CA GLY A 101 3.76 3.86 1.29
C GLY A 101 4.11 2.37 1.22
N MET A 102 3.44 1.54 2.01
CA MET A 102 3.61 0.09 2.04
C MET A 102 3.32 -0.56 0.69
N TYR A 103 2.19 -0.22 0.07
CA TYR A 103 1.84 -0.73 -1.26
C TYR A 103 2.89 -0.36 -2.31
N HIS A 104 3.32 0.90 -2.33
CA HIS A 104 4.32 1.35 -3.29
C HIS A 104 5.69 0.71 -3.10
N GLU A 105 6.10 0.44 -1.86
CA GLU A 105 7.36 -0.28 -1.60
C GLU A 105 7.27 -1.75 -2.02
N TRP A 106 6.12 -2.39 -1.88
CA TRP A 106 5.87 -3.72 -2.43
C TRP A 106 5.93 -3.72 -3.96
N ASP A 107 5.20 -2.83 -4.63
CA ASP A 107 5.17 -2.72 -6.11
C ASP A 107 6.57 -2.44 -6.67
N LYS A 108 7.31 -1.51 -6.07
CA LYS A 108 8.70 -1.22 -6.46
C LYS A 108 9.63 -2.41 -6.24
N SER A 109 9.47 -3.14 -5.15
CA SER A 109 10.30 -4.32 -4.85
C SER A 109 10.05 -5.44 -5.84
N LEU A 110 8.78 -5.67 -6.21
CA LEU A 110 8.40 -6.62 -7.25
C LEU A 110 8.97 -6.24 -8.61
N ARG A 111 8.78 -4.98 -9.05
CA ARG A 111 9.31 -4.49 -10.32
C ARG A 111 10.84 -4.55 -10.37
N ARG A 112 11.51 -4.18 -9.29
CA ARG A 112 12.98 -4.28 -9.19
C ARG A 112 13.46 -5.72 -9.32
N PHE A 113 12.78 -6.66 -8.66
CA PHE A 113 13.08 -8.08 -8.81
C PHE A 113 12.92 -8.54 -10.27
N VAL A 114 11.77 -8.27 -10.90
CA VAL A 114 11.50 -8.67 -12.30
C VAL A 114 12.48 -7.99 -13.26
N SER A 115 12.77 -6.70 -13.09
CA SER A 115 13.74 -5.96 -13.92
C SER A 115 15.14 -6.55 -13.79
N SER A 116 15.58 -6.92 -12.58
CA SER A 116 16.89 -7.55 -12.37
C SER A 116 16.98 -8.89 -13.09
N GLU A 117 15.92 -9.69 -13.04
CA GLU A 117 15.84 -10.96 -13.76
C GLU A 117 15.78 -10.76 -15.28
N CYS A 118 15.11 -9.69 -15.76
CA CYS A 118 15.14 -9.33 -17.19
C CYS A 118 16.58 -9.00 -17.65
N ILE A 119 17.31 -8.18 -16.90
CA ILE A 119 18.69 -7.83 -17.22
C ILE A 119 19.59 -9.08 -17.24
N LEU A 120 19.43 -9.98 -16.27
CA LEU A 120 20.21 -11.22 -16.21
C LEU A 120 19.93 -12.17 -17.38
N ASN A 121 18.69 -12.24 -17.85
CA ASN A 121 18.29 -13.17 -18.90
C ASN A 121 18.39 -12.59 -20.32
N PHE A 122 18.20 -11.27 -20.48
CA PHE A 122 18.08 -10.63 -21.80
C PHE A 122 19.05 -9.47 -22.03
N GLY A 123 19.77 -9.02 -20.98
CA GLY A 123 20.60 -7.81 -21.01
C GLY A 123 19.80 -6.55 -20.62
N GLU A 124 20.51 -5.42 -20.52
CA GLU A 124 19.89 -4.10 -20.30
C GLU A 124 19.13 -3.67 -21.56
N GLY A 125 17.89 -3.17 -21.40
CA GLY A 125 17.16 -2.70 -22.58
C GLY A 125 15.68 -2.38 -22.40
N VAL A 126 14.87 -2.93 -23.32
CA VAL A 126 13.43 -2.63 -23.41
C VAL A 126 12.64 -3.34 -22.31
N CYS A 127 12.99 -4.58 -22.01
CA CYS A 127 12.24 -5.39 -21.03
C CYS A 127 12.21 -4.74 -19.64
N GLU A 128 13.35 -4.23 -19.18
CA GLU A 128 13.45 -3.49 -17.93
C GLU A 128 12.53 -2.27 -17.91
N LYS A 129 12.57 -1.46 -18.98
CA LYS A 129 11.75 -0.24 -19.11
C LYS A 129 10.26 -0.55 -19.16
N GLU A 130 9.87 -1.60 -19.89
CA GLU A 130 8.48 -2.03 -19.99
C GLU A 130 7.94 -2.55 -18.66
N VAL A 131 8.75 -3.24 -17.85
CA VAL A 131 8.38 -3.66 -16.48
C VAL A 131 8.05 -2.45 -15.60
N TRP A 132 8.84 -1.37 -15.70
CA TRP A 132 8.58 -0.14 -14.93
C TRP A 132 7.39 0.65 -15.46
N GLY A 133 7.12 0.62 -16.76
CA GLY A 133 6.00 1.29 -17.42
C GLY A 133 4.67 0.50 -17.37
N ALA A 134 4.72 -0.79 -17.04
CA ALA A 134 3.55 -1.67 -17.02
C ALA A 134 2.48 -1.19 -16.02
N ASP A 135 1.22 -1.19 -16.43
CA ASP A 135 0.10 -0.98 -15.51
C ASP A 135 -0.12 -2.20 -14.60
N PHE A 136 -1.00 -2.06 -13.60
CA PHE A 136 -1.25 -3.15 -12.66
C PHE A 136 -1.79 -4.41 -13.34
N ARG A 137 -2.63 -4.29 -14.37
CA ARG A 137 -3.17 -5.45 -15.09
C ARG A 137 -2.09 -6.22 -15.86
N ALA A 138 -1.15 -5.49 -16.43
CA ALA A 138 0.01 -6.08 -17.07
C ALA A 138 0.90 -6.82 -16.05
N VAL A 139 1.17 -6.20 -14.90
CA VAL A 139 1.90 -6.85 -13.79
C VAL A 139 1.14 -8.07 -13.27
N GLU A 140 -0.16 -7.96 -13.06
CA GLU A 140 -1.03 -9.08 -12.64
C GLU A 140 -0.96 -10.24 -13.63
N SER A 141 -0.99 -9.97 -14.94
CA SER A 141 -0.89 -11.02 -15.96
C SER A 141 0.46 -11.74 -15.93
N LEU A 142 1.53 -11.01 -15.62
CA LEU A 142 2.86 -11.60 -15.45
C LEU A 142 2.93 -12.44 -14.16
N LEU A 143 2.37 -11.94 -13.07
CA LEU A 143 2.28 -12.71 -11.81
C LEU A 143 1.46 -13.99 -11.96
N GLU A 144 0.35 -13.94 -12.70
CA GLU A 144 -0.46 -15.13 -12.98
C GLU A 144 0.35 -16.19 -13.75
N SER A 145 1.25 -15.78 -14.63
CA SER A 145 2.15 -16.70 -15.31
C SER A 145 3.25 -17.27 -14.41
N MET A 146 3.66 -16.55 -13.38
CA MET A 146 4.65 -16.97 -12.38
C MET A 146 4.06 -17.85 -11.28
N ILE A 147 2.84 -17.52 -10.85
CA ILE A 147 2.10 -18.14 -9.76
C ILE A 147 0.69 -18.43 -10.28
N PRO A 148 0.48 -19.58 -10.94
CA PRO A 148 -0.84 -19.92 -11.50
C PRO A 148 -1.95 -19.90 -10.44
N GLY A 149 -3.04 -19.20 -10.72
CA GLY A 149 -4.17 -19.03 -9.81
C GLY A 149 -3.95 -17.96 -8.74
N ILE A 150 -2.97 -17.05 -8.90
CA ILE A 150 -2.72 -15.98 -7.95
C ILE A 150 -3.95 -15.09 -7.76
N ARG A 151 -4.74 -14.88 -8.82
CA ARG A 151 -5.96 -14.06 -8.80
C ARG A 151 -7.00 -14.55 -7.81
N ASP A 152 -7.01 -15.85 -7.54
CA ASP A 152 -7.96 -16.48 -6.61
C ASP A 152 -7.44 -16.52 -5.18
N LYS A 153 -6.21 -16.08 -4.94
CA LYS A 153 -5.59 -16.05 -3.62
C LYS A 153 -6.11 -14.86 -2.80
N ASP A 154 -6.49 -15.13 -1.56
CA ASP A 154 -7.01 -14.11 -0.64
C ASP A 154 -5.99 -12.97 -0.39
N TYR A 155 -4.71 -13.30 -0.23
CA TYR A 155 -3.67 -12.29 -0.07
C TYR A 155 -3.55 -11.38 -1.30
N PHE A 156 -3.74 -11.90 -2.52
CA PHE A 156 -3.65 -11.08 -3.73
C PHE A 156 -4.87 -10.17 -3.89
N ARG A 157 -6.06 -10.65 -3.51
CA ARG A 157 -7.25 -9.82 -3.42
C ARG A 157 -7.05 -8.64 -2.45
N ARG A 158 -6.39 -8.87 -1.30
CA ARG A 158 -6.07 -7.82 -0.33
C ARG A 158 -5.01 -6.83 -0.86
N ILE A 159 -4.03 -7.31 -1.62
CA ILE A 159 -3.07 -6.43 -2.32
C ILE A 159 -3.80 -5.55 -3.35
N ASP A 160 -4.77 -6.08 -4.07
CA ASP A 160 -5.60 -5.28 -4.99
C ASP A 160 -6.46 -4.25 -4.24
N ALA A 161 -6.99 -4.58 -3.07
CA ALA A 161 -7.63 -3.60 -2.18
C ALA A 161 -6.65 -2.49 -1.79
N CYS A 162 -5.44 -2.84 -1.37
CA CYS A 162 -4.38 -1.89 -1.02
C CYS A 162 -4.05 -0.94 -2.18
N ARG A 163 -4.01 -1.46 -3.42
CA ARG A 163 -3.85 -0.67 -4.65
C ARG A 163 -5.00 0.31 -4.86
N LEU A 164 -6.24 -0.14 -4.69
CA LEU A 164 -7.42 0.71 -4.86
C LEU A 164 -7.45 1.81 -3.80
N VAL A 165 -7.21 1.47 -2.53
CA VAL A 165 -7.06 2.45 -1.43
C VAL A 165 -6.00 3.49 -1.79
N SER A 166 -4.83 3.05 -2.28
CA SER A 166 -3.74 3.95 -2.68
C SER A 166 -4.12 4.88 -3.82
N ASN A 167 -4.87 4.38 -4.80
CA ASN A 167 -5.31 5.18 -5.94
C ASN A 167 -6.41 6.18 -5.54
N VAL A 168 -7.37 5.77 -4.72
CA VAL A 168 -8.42 6.67 -4.21
C VAL A 168 -7.79 7.76 -3.35
N TYR A 169 -6.87 7.41 -2.46
CA TYR A 169 -6.15 8.38 -1.64
C TYR A 169 -5.44 9.46 -2.45
N LYS A 170 -4.83 9.09 -3.59
CA LYS A 170 -4.07 10.02 -4.43
C LYS A 170 -4.94 10.84 -5.39
N HIS A 171 -5.99 10.23 -5.93
CA HIS A 171 -6.72 10.79 -7.08
C HIS A 171 -8.16 11.15 -6.76
N GLY A 172 -8.68 10.75 -5.59
CA GLY A 172 -10.07 10.99 -5.19
C GLY A 172 -11.05 10.19 -6.04
N GLU A 173 -12.04 10.89 -6.58
CA GLU A 173 -13.10 10.33 -7.41
C GLU A 173 -12.58 9.71 -8.71
N GLY A 174 -13.30 8.71 -9.21
CA GLY A 174 -13.02 8.06 -10.49
C GLY A 174 -13.13 6.54 -10.41
N LYS A 175 -12.61 5.86 -11.42
CA LYS A 175 -12.76 4.39 -11.55
C LYS A 175 -12.22 3.61 -10.33
N ALA A 176 -11.13 4.07 -9.73
CA ALA A 176 -10.57 3.41 -8.55
C ALA A 176 -11.52 3.46 -7.36
N PHE A 177 -12.21 4.60 -7.17
CA PHE A 177 -13.22 4.75 -6.13
C PHE A 177 -14.44 3.85 -6.40
N GLU A 178 -14.95 3.83 -7.64
CA GLU A 178 -16.05 2.96 -8.02
C GLU A 178 -15.72 1.48 -7.80
N ASP A 179 -14.53 1.06 -8.23
CA ASP A 179 -14.05 -0.31 -8.02
C ASP A 179 -13.90 -0.63 -6.52
N LEU A 180 -13.39 0.31 -5.71
CA LEU A 180 -13.25 0.16 -4.24
C LEU A 180 -14.63 0.02 -3.59
N ARG A 181 -15.57 0.92 -3.91
CA ARG A 181 -16.93 0.93 -3.34
C ARG A 181 -17.67 -0.38 -3.58
N VAL A 182 -17.51 -0.98 -4.77
CA VAL A 182 -18.19 -2.22 -5.14
C VAL A 182 -17.51 -3.46 -4.56
N ARG A 183 -16.16 -3.49 -4.56
CA ARG A 183 -15.40 -4.71 -4.26
C ARG A 183 -14.88 -4.78 -2.83
N PHE A 184 -14.67 -3.63 -2.21
CA PHE A 184 -14.05 -3.48 -0.89
C PHE A 184 -14.67 -2.34 -0.09
N PRO A 185 -16.01 -2.34 0.09
CA PRO A 185 -16.72 -1.27 0.78
C PRO A 185 -16.29 -1.09 2.24
N GLU A 186 -15.63 -2.09 2.83
CA GLU A 186 -15.09 -2.05 4.18
C GLU A 186 -14.00 -1.00 4.41
N TYR A 187 -13.43 -0.42 3.34
CA TYR A 187 -12.45 0.67 3.39
C TYR A 187 -13.10 2.06 3.19
N LEU A 188 -14.42 2.12 3.19
CA LEU A 188 -15.20 3.35 3.22
C LEU A 188 -15.99 3.42 4.52
N GLY A 189 -15.93 4.53 5.22
CA GLY A 189 -16.61 4.70 6.49
C GLY A 189 -16.65 6.15 6.93
N ASP A 190 -17.28 6.37 8.07
CA ASP A 190 -17.25 7.66 8.72
C ASP A 190 -15.99 7.74 9.59
N PRO A 191 -15.03 8.61 9.28
CA PRO A 191 -13.82 8.78 10.08
C PRO A 191 -14.13 9.34 11.48
N TYR A 192 -15.31 9.94 11.65
CA TYR A 192 -15.79 10.52 12.92
C TYR A 192 -16.74 9.59 13.70
N ARG A 193 -16.73 8.31 13.40
CA ARG A 193 -17.57 7.30 14.04
C ARG A 193 -17.38 7.33 15.56
N GLY A 194 -18.42 7.78 16.27
CA GLY A 194 -18.38 7.90 17.74
C GLY A 194 -18.35 9.33 18.27
N VAL A 195 -18.18 10.35 17.44
CA VAL A 195 -18.13 11.76 17.87
C VAL A 195 -19.51 12.42 17.92
N GLY A 196 -20.60 11.65 17.72
CA GLY A 196 -21.99 12.13 17.95
C GLY A 196 -22.68 12.76 16.76
N TYR A 197 -22.06 12.78 15.59
CA TYR A 197 -22.72 13.07 14.32
C TYR A 197 -23.22 11.76 13.73
N GLY A 198 -24.47 11.74 13.25
CA GLY A 198 -25.03 10.54 12.63
C GLY A 198 -24.19 10.10 11.45
N CYS A 199 -23.84 8.80 11.38
CA CYS A 199 -23.14 8.23 10.25
C CYS A 199 -23.98 8.40 8.98
N PRO A 200 -23.47 9.02 7.90
CA PRO A 200 -24.19 9.09 6.65
C PRO A 200 -24.44 7.68 6.10
N SER A 201 -25.51 7.50 5.34
CA SER A 201 -25.75 6.24 4.65
C SER A 201 -24.57 5.89 3.76
N PRO A 202 -24.10 4.60 3.73
CA PRO A 202 -23.01 4.17 2.88
C PRO A 202 -23.18 4.53 1.39
N GLU A 203 -24.41 4.72 0.95
CA GLU A 203 -24.75 5.15 -0.41
C GLU A 203 -24.32 6.60 -0.71
N LEU A 204 -24.11 7.40 0.34
CA LEU A 204 -23.69 8.81 0.25
C LEU A 204 -22.17 8.97 0.42
N PHE A 205 -21.44 7.88 0.62
CA PHE A 205 -19.98 7.93 0.76
C PHE A 205 -19.34 8.34 -0.56
N ASP A 206 -18.39 9.27 -0.45
CA ASP A 206 -17.48 9.68 -1.49
C ASP A 206 -16.03 9.34 -1.10
N HIS A 207 -15.06 9.79 -1.87
CA HIS A 207 -13.64 9.52 -1.62
C HIS A 207 -13.13 10.06 -0.28
N SER A 208 -13.81 11.09 0.30
CA SER A 208 -13.43 11.63 1.62
C SER A 208 -13.76 10.67 2.76
N ASN A 209 -14.63 9.68 2.51
CA ASN A 209 -14.96 8.62 3.44
C ASN A 209 -13.94 7.46 3.42
N LEU A 210 -12.86 7.58 2.65
CA LEU A 210 -11.79 6.57 2.65
C LEU A 210 -11.17 6.46 4.03
N CYS A 211 -11.22 5.27 4.61
CA CYS A 211 -10.62 5.00 5.92
C CYS A 211 -10.08 3.58 5.99
N VAL A 212 -9.02 3.42 6.77
CA VAL A 212 -8.41 2.12 7.08
C VAL A 212 -8.15 2.08 8.58
N SER A 213 -8.70 1.09 9.28
CA SER A 213 -8.39 0.89 10.70
C SER A 213 -6.99 0.29 10.89
N GLU A 214 -6.49 0.33 12.13
CA GLU A 214 -5.21 -0.32 12.47
C GLU A 214 -5.28 -1.83 12.20
N GLU A 215 -6.39 -2.49 12.53
CA GLU A 215 -6.60 -3.92 12.28
C GLU A 215 -6.61 -4.22 10.78
N GLN A 216 -7.27 -3.39 9.99
CA GLN A 216 -7.27 -3.53 8.52
C GLN A 216 -5.87 -3.31 7.95
N PHE A 217 -5.11 -2.33 8.47
CA PHE A 217 -3.71 -2.13 8.08
C PHE A 217 -2.86 -3.39 8.34
N VAL A 218 -2.98 -4.01 9.52
CA VAL A 218 -2.26 -5.25 9.84
C VAL A 218 -2.64 -6.38 8.89
N VAL A 219 -3.92 -6.51 8.54
CA VAL A 219 -4.40 -7.51 7.58
C VAL A 219 -3.83 -7.27 6.17
N LEU A 220 -3.80 -6.02 5.70
CA LEU A 220 -3.21 -5.65 4.41
C LEU A 220 -1.70 -5.93 4.39
N ALA A 221 -1.01 -5.63 5.50
CA ALA A 221 0.41 -5.90 5.66
C ALA A 221 0.73 -7.40 5.67
N GLY A 222 -0.12 -8.20 6.33
CA GLY A 222 -0.06 -9.66 6.31
C GLY A 222 -0.14 -10.22 4.90
N ALA A 223 -1.03 -9.68 4.06
CA ALA A 223 -1.19 -10.10 2.67
C ALA A 223 0.10 -9.92 1.82
N ILE A 224 0.85 -8.85 2.05
CA ILE A 224 2.16 -8.63 1.40
C ILE A 224 3.18 -9.66 1.87
N THR A 225 3.16 -9.99 3.16
CA THR A 225 4.04 -11.03 3.72
C THR A 225 3.70 -12.40 3.13
N ASP A 226 2.42 -12.74 3.02
CA ASP A 226 1.94 -14.00 2.43
C ASP A 226 2.30 -14.11 0.94
N PHE A 227 2.21 -12.99 0.20
CA PHE A 227 2.67 -12.93 -1.19
C PHE A 227 4.14 -13.34 -1.31
N TRP A 228 5.04 -12.77 -0.50
CA TRP A 228 6.46 -13.13 -0.54
C TRP A 228 6.73 -14.56 -0.06
N ASN A 229 5.98 -15.06 0.92
CA ASN A 229 6.07 -16.44 1.40
C ASN A 229 5.71 -17.46 0.32
N GLU A 230 4.67 -17.20 -0.46
CA GLU A 230 4.21 -18.06 -1.54
C GLU A 230 4.97 -17.87 -2.85
N PHE A 231 5.76 -16.79 -2.98
CA PHE A 231 6.50 -16.54 -4.21
C PHE A 231 7.51 -17.67 -4.46
N PRO A 232 7.47 -18.34 -5.65
CA PRO A 232 8.31 -19.50 -5.91
C PRO A 232 9.79 -19.14 -6.00
N GLU A 233 10.66 -20.02 -5.49
CA GLU A 233 12.12 -19.84 -5.63
C GLU A 233 12.55 -19.87 -7.10
N PHE A 234 11.91 -20.69 -7.91
CA PHE A 234 12.16 -20.84 -9.34
C PHE A 234 10.87 -20.74 -10.12
N VAL A 235 10.87 -19.91 -11.16
CA VAL A 235 9.79 -19.81 -12.12
C VAL A 235 10.24 -20.45 -13.42
N PHE A 236 9.46 -21.41 -13.90
CA PHE A 236 9.73 -22.19 -15.10
C PHE A 236 8.64 -21.95 -16.13
N TYR A 237 9.03 -21.89 -17.39
CA TYR A 237 8.12 -21.81 -18.53
C TYR A 237 8.40 -22.94 -19.51
N ARG A 238 7.38 -23.39 -20.22
CA ARG A 238 7.45 -24.41 -21.26
C ARG A 238 7.39 -23.82 -22.65
N SER A 239 6.71 -22.68 -22.77
CA SER A 239 6.50 -21.97 -24.03
C SER A 239 6.48 -20.46 -23.79
N PRO A 240 6.84 -19.64 -24.80
CA PRO A 240 6.56 -18.19 -24.75
C PRO A 240 5.07 -17.86 -24.58
N ASP A 241 4.18 -18.77 -24.99
CA ASP A 241 2.73 -18.60 -24.86
C ASP A 241 2.26 -18.64 -23.39
N ASP A 242 3.10 -19.15 -22.49
CA ASP A 242 2.84 -19.13 -21.05
C ASP A 242 3.04 -17.72 -20.46
N LEU A 243 3.66 -16.80 -21.20
CA LEU A 243 3.99 -15.45 -20.78
C LEU A 243 3.06 -14.40 -21.42
N PRO A 244 2.80 -13.28 -20.74
CA PRO A 244 2.05 -12.18 -21.34
C PRO A 244 2.72 -11.65 -22.62
N THR A 245 1.91 -11.39 -23.64
CA THR A 245 2.41 -10.93 -24.96
C THR A 245 3.27 -9.67 -24.87
N TRP A 246 2.94 -8.74 -23.97
CA TRP A 246 3.73 -7.52 -23.77
C TRP A 246 5.15 -7.84 -23.29
N PHE A 247 5.27 -8.80 -22.37
CA PHE A 247 6.55 -9.23 -21.82
C PHE A 247 7.40 -9.96 -22.87
N VAL A 248 6.80 -10.87 -23.62
CA VAL A 248 7.47 -11.58 -24.73
C VAL A 248 7.97 -10.61 -25.78
N LYS A 249 7.17 -9.59 -26.16
CA LYS A 249 7.58 -8.54 -27.11
C LYS A 249 8.79 -7.77 -26.59
N ALA A 250 8.76 -7.33 -25.34
CA ALA A 250 9.84 -6.57 -24.71
C ALA A 250 11.15 -7.38 -24.67
N ALA A 251 11.10 -8.62 -24.18
CA ALA A 251 12.24 -9.52 -24.14
C ALA A 251 12.81 -9.87 -25.54
N SER A 252 11.96 -9.93 -26.56
CA SER A 252 12.38 -10.16 -27.93
C SER A 252 13.09 -8.96 -28.56
N CYS A 253 12.77 -7.72 -28.13
CA CYS A 253 13.46 -6.51 -28.59
C CYS A 253 14.92 -6.46 -28.11
N ASP A 254 15.17 -6.83 -26.86
CA ASP A 254 16.49 -6.78 -26.25
C ASP A 254 17.49 -7.71 -26.95
N ARG A 255 17.03 -8.86 -27.42
CA ARG A 255 17.83 -9.80 -28.18
C ARG A 255 18.22 -9.32 -29.56
N ARG A 256 17.36 -8.58 -30.23
CA ARG A 256 17.66 -8.03 -31.57
C ARG A 256 18.71 -6.94 -31.53
N GLY A 257 18.82 -6.21 -30.41
CA GLY A 257 19.83 -5.20 -30.17
C GLY A 257 21.25 -5.76 -30.00
N GLY A 258 21.39 -7.04 -29.67
CA GLY A 258 22.68 -7.73 -29.47
C GLY A 258 23.31 -8.37 -30.73
N GLY A 259 22.77 -8.09 -31.93
CA GLY A 259 23.34 -8.48 -33.22
C GLY A 259 23.30 -9.99 -33.49
N ASP A 260 22.18 -10.47 -33.98
CA ASP A 260 22.13 -11.44 -35.09
C ASP A 260 20.69 -11.57 -35.62
N SER A 261 20.53 -11.44 -36.94
CA SER A 261 19.25 -11.55 -37.65
C SER A 261 18.95 -13.03 -37.94
N GLY A 262 18.50 -13.74 -36.92
CA GLY A 262 18.04 -15.14 -37.02
C GLY A 262 16.67 -15.31 -36.41
N ALA A 263 15.83 -16.17 -37.03
CA ALA A 263 14.52 -16.55 -36.50
C ALA A 263 14.60 -16.90 -35.01
N ILE A 264 13.62 -16.44 -34.24
CA ILE A 264 13.56 -16.60 -32.78
C ILE A 264 13.57 -18.10 -32.45
N ASP A 265 14.73 -18.66 -32.19
CA ASP A 265 14.86 -19.95 -31.53
C ASP A 265 14.77 -19.72 -30.01
N VAL A 266 13.58 -19.98 -29.48
CA VAL A 266 13.27 -19.84 -28.06
C VAL A 266 14.13 -20.79 -27.22
N SER A 267 14.74 -21.82 -27.81
CA SER A 267 15.69 -22.72 -27.15
C SER A 267 17.01 -22.05 -26.80
N SER A 268 17.36 -20.93 -27.49
CA SER A 268 18.54 -20.11 -27.19
C SER A 268 18.35 -19.08 -26.06
N LEU A 269 17.12 -18.95 -25.54
CA LEU A 269 16.80 -18.08 -24.40
C LEU A 269 17.54 -18.45 -23.10
N LEU A 270 18.37 -19.48 -23.09
CA LEU A 270 18.85 -20.17 -21.89
C LEU A 270 20.34 -20.50 -21.96
N GLY A 271 21.16 -19.50 -22.31
CA GLY A 271 22.61 -19.59 -22.12
C GLY A 271 22.99 -19.46 -20.66
N TRP A 272 23.52 -20.50 -20.11
CA TRP A 272 24.12 -20.58 -18.77
C TRP A 272 25.39 -19.77 -18.68
N GLY A 273 25.53 -18.95 -17.63
CA GLY A 273 26.83 -18.48 -17.17
C GLY A 273 26.82 -17.06 -16.60
N GLY A 274 26.87 -16.92 -15.27
CA GLY A 274 27.24 -15.64 -14.69
C GLY A 274 26.70 -15.28 -13.31
N TRP A 275 26.25 -16.26 -12.54
CA TRP A 275 25.61 -16.01 -11.24
C TRP A 275 26.55 -15.54 -10.11
N GLU A 276 27.86 -15.76 -10.20
CA GLU A 276 28.80 -15.53 -9.08
C GLU A 276 29.31 -14.08 -8.94
N ARG A 277 29.02 -13.17 -9.86
CA ARG A 277 29.63 -11.83 -9.88
C ARG A 277 28.79 -10.68 -9.34
N LEU A 278 27.51 -10.83 -9.05
CA LEU A 278 26.60 -9.71 -8.72
C LEU A 278 26.17 -9.62 -7.25
N PHE A 279 26.50 -10.56 -6.38
CA PHE A 279 26.17 -10.48 -4.96
C PHE A 279 27.41 -10.17 -4.10
N ARG A 280 28.02 -8.98 -4.32
CA ARG A 280 28.82 -8.31 -3.30
C ARG A 280 28.01 -7.16 -2.72
N TRP A 281 27.05 -7.47 -1.86
CA TRP A 281 26.55 -6.52 -0.90
C TRP A 281 27.31 -6.75 0.40
N GLY A 282 28.40 -5.98 0.58
CA GLY A 282 29.04 -5.82 1.87
C GLY A 282 28.22 -4.87 2.72
N PRO A 283 28.19 -5.06 4.06
CA PRO A 283 27.55 -4.14 4.97
C PRO A 283 28.29 -2.80 4.94
N ALA A 284 27.55 -1.68 4.82
CA ALA A 284 27.98 -0.34 5.18
C ALA A 284 27.30 0.07 6.47
#